data_23a28b7c8fc9b7b3eb67600ec50dc197
#
_entry.id   23a28b7c8fc9b7b3eb67600ec50dc197
#
_cell.length_a   1.000
_cell.length_b   1.000
_cell.length_c   1.000
_cell.angle_alpha   90.00
_cell.angle_beta   90.00
_cell.angle_gamma   90.00
#
_symmetry.space_group_name_H-M   'P 1'
#
loop_
_entity.id
_entity.type
_entity.pdbx_description
1 polymer ?
#
loop_
_entity_poly.entity_id
_entity_poly.type
_entity_poly.pdbx_seq_one_letter_code
_entity_poly.pdbx_strand_id
1 'polypeptide(L)'
;MSESKIVETRKVQKFGKSTLMVSLPSEYVKMVGLKPSDLVRLEVKEDGSLIILPEKIFEKRYKGKEVKIGISRNTSEDILMRAIYASYIACYDRIVIESVEEKSISPHHMHAIRSLIRMLIGSEIVEQTSDRVVIQIFIDTERYNIDGLIARMISAIKNMLNFLVISIKNLDYEHLKEVVELEFEMDRIHALAIRYVYALNLLRSIPFVTEYRTLIKSLEDMGDALTQASQIFSEAPELMHVVRDTLGDRLDELELHIVYVMDIILQALSKGDLYIASRAVDLAIESIKFIRRMEMEVIPRYKSLDEYL
;
A
#
# COMPACT_ATOMS: atom_id res chain seq x y z
N MET A 1 29.32 6.20 -9.42
CA MET A 1 29.42 6.55 -10.86
C MET A 1 28.63 7.83 -11.04
N SER A 2 29.31 8.93 -11.42
CA SER A 2 28.70 10.24 -11.66
C SER A 2 27.78 10.13 -12.87
N GLU A 3 26.47 10.26 -12.65
CA GLU A 3 25.52 10.43 -13.77
C GLU A 3 25.86 11.75 -14.48
N SER A 4 26.33 11.67 -15.71
CA SER A 4 26.58 12.82 -16.54
C SER A 4 25.24 13.47 -16.92
N LYS A 5 24.86 14.52 -16.18
CA LYS A 5 23.65 15.29 -16.47
C LYS A 5 23.85 16.05 -17.78
N ILE A 6 23.17 15.64 -18.84
CA ILE A 6 23.15 16.35 -20.12
C ILE A 6 22.30 17.63 -19.92
N VAL A 7 22.93 18.78 -20.03
CA VAL A 7 22.22 20.08 -19.98
C VAL A 7 22.60 20.86 -21.22
N GLU A 8 21.62 21.14 -22.08
CA GLU A 8 21.82 21.95 -23.28
C GLU A 8 20.69 22.98 -23.42
N THR A 9 21.03 24.16 -23.94
CA THR A 9 20.06 25.20 -24.30
C THR A 9 19.79 25.16 -25.79
N ARG A 10 18.54 25.14 -26.19
CA ARG A 10 18.09 25.12 -27.58
C ARG A 10 17.13 26.26 -27.86
N LYS A 11 17.24 26.85 -29.06
CA LYS A 11 16.26 27.84 -29.54
C LYS A 11 15.04 27.14 -30.09
N VAL A 12 13.86 27.60 -29.68
CA VAL A 12 12.59 27.18 -30.26
C VAL A 12 12.48 27.76 -31.68
N GLN A 13 12.13 26.93 -32.64
CA GLN A 13 11.97 27.32 -34.04
C GLN A 13 10.51 27.20 -34.45
N LYS A 14 10.05 28.13 -35.30
CA LYS A 14 8.69 28.08 -35.87
C LYS A 14 8.70 27.18 -37.10
N PHE A 15 7.80 26.20 -37.13
CA PHE A 15 7.57 25.32 -38.27
C PHE A 15 6.13 25.48 -38.77
N GLY A 16 5.98 25.90 -40.03
CA GLY A 16 4.66 26.23 -40.56
C GLY A 16 3.99 27.45 -39.91
N LYS A 17 2.66 27.46 -39.83
CA LYS A 17 1.90 28.62 -39.34
C LYS A 17 1.79 28.69 -37.81
N SER A 18 1.71 27.54 -37.11
CA SER A 18 1.39 27.50 -35.67
C SER A 18 2.26 26.56 -34.83
N THR A 19 3.11 25.71 -35.46
CA THR A 19 3.90 24.71 -34.73
C THR A 19 5.23 25.27 -34.26
N LEU A 20 5.57 25.04 -33.01
CA LEU A 20 6.90 25.31 -32.45
C LEU A 20 7.68 24.00 -32.33
N MET A 21 8.95 24.01 -32.71
CA MET A 21 9.85 22.86 -32.64
C MET A 21 11.08 23.19 -31.83
N VAL A 22 11.63 22.16 -31.15
CA VAL A 22 12.93 22.18 -30.51
C VAL A 22 13.69 20.92 -30.93
N SER A 23 14.98 21.05 -31.28
CA SER A 23 15.83 19.88 -31.60
C SER A 23 16.24 19.18 -30.32
N LEU A 24 16.15 17.85 -30.31
CA LEU A 24 16.62 17.02 -29.19
C LEU A 24 18.16 17.01 -29.16
N PRO A 25 18.78 16.97 -27.96
CA PRO A 25 20.22 16.81 -27.81
C PRO A 25 20.72 15.55 -28.52
N SER A 26 21.81 15.68 -29.27
CA SER A 26 22.38 14.54 -30.05
C SER A 26 22.84 13.40 -29.12
N GLU A 27 23.35 13.72 -27.95
CA GLU A 27 23.74 12.72 -26.94
C GLU A 27 22.53 11.97 -26.39
N TYR A 28 21.42 12.67 -26.11
CA TYR A 28 20.17 12.06 -25.72
C TYR A 28 19.65 11.08 -26.79
N VAL A 29 19.60 11.53 -28.06
CA VAL A 29 19.15 10.72 -29.19
C VAL A 29 19.97 9.43 -29.31
N LYS A 30 21.32 9.52 -29.18
CA LYS A 30 22.23 8.36 -29.22
C LYS A 30 22.00 7.45 -27.99
N MET A 31 21.90 8.02 -26.81
CA MET A 31 21.72 7.27 -25.55
C MET A 31 20.44 6.43 -25.56
N VAL A 32 19.33 6.99 -26.06
CA VAL A 32 18.03 6.32 -26.11
C VAL A 32 17.80 5.53 -27.41
N GLY A 33 18.70 5.64 -28.37
CA GLY A 33 18.62 4.95 -29.69
C GLY A 33 17.43 5.40 -30.55
N LEU A 34 17.02 6.70 -30.40
CA LEU A 34 15.87 7.26 -31.11
C LEU A 34 16.20 7.42 -32.62
N LYS A 35 15.27 7.01 -33.49
CA LYS A 35 15.37 7.11 -34.93
C LYS A 35 14.26 7.98 -35.50
N PRO A 36 14.45 8.53 -36.71
CA PRO A 36 13.36 9.20 -37.41
C PRO A 36 12.13 8.29 -37.52
N SER A 37 10.95 8.88 -37.32
CA SER A 37 9.65 8.20 -37.28
C SER A 37 9.37 7.35 -36.03
N ASP A 38 10.28 7.27 -35.06
CA ASP A 38 9.95 6.67 -33.77
C ASP A 38 8.92 7.55 -33.02
N LEU A 39 8.00 6.88 -32.32
CA LEU A 39 7.02 7.56 -31.49
C LEU A 39 7.65 7.98 -30.17
N VAL A 40 7.32 9.19 -29.73
CA VAL A 40 7.68 9.72 -28.42
C VAL A 40 6.42 10.15 -27.69
N ARG A 41 6.36 9.83 -26.40
CA ARG A 41 5.36 10.32 -25.48
C ARG A 41 5.81 11.66 -24.94
N LEU A 42 4.93 12.65 -24.99
CA LEU A 42 5.15 13.98 -24.43
C LEU A 42 4.24 14.14 -23.19
N GLU A 43 4.82 14.45 -22.05
CA GLU A 43 4.09 14.67 -20.82
C GLU A 43 4.40 16.07 -20.28
N VAL A 44 3.38 16.91 -20.14
CA VAL A 44 3.48 18.25 -19.54
C VAL A 44 3.18 18.09 -18.04
N LYS A 45 4.10 18.52 -17.18
CA LYS A 45 3.91 18.55 -15.74
C LYS A 45 3.28 19.86 -15.28
N GLU A 46 2.74 19.86 -14.05
CA GLU A 46 2.13 21.04 -13.42
C GLU A 46 3.12 22.20 -13.24
N ASP A 47 4.41 21.91 -13.06
CA ASP A 47 5.49 22.91 -12.99
C ASP A 47 5.86 23.52 -14.35
N GLY A 48 5.17 23.11 -15.44
CA GLY A 48 5.43 23.55 -16.81
C GLY A 48 6.59 22.81 -17.49
N SER A 49 7.23 21.83 -16.85
CA SER A 49 8.27 21.02 -17.48
C SER A 49 7.67 20.02 -18.48
N LEU A 50 8.42 19.69 -19.54
CA LEU A 50 8.05 18.72 -20.55
C LEU A 50 9.00 17.52 -20.50
N ILE A 51 8.43 16.35 -20.25
CA ILE A 51 9.16 15.07 -20.38
C ILE A 51 8.95 14.51 -21.77
N ILE A 52 10.05 14.09 -22.39
CA ILE A 52 10.05 13.39 -23.68
C ILE A 52 10.57 11.97 -23.45
N LEU A 53 9.71 10.98 -23.67
CA LEU A 53 10.04 9.58 -23.47
C LEU A 53 9.78 8.78 -24.76
N PRO A 54 10.82 8.14 -25.38
CA PRO A 54 10.59 7.25 -26.51
C PRO A 54 9.65 6.10 -26.14
N GLU A 55 8.62 5.82 -26.96
CA GLU A 55 7.61 4.79 -26.68
C GLU A 55 8.24 3.42 -26.41
N LYS A 56 9.28 3.04 -27.15
CA LYS A 56 10.03 1.79 -26.92
C LYS A 56 10.67 1.71 -25.54
N ILE A 57 11.14 2.85 -25.00
CA ILE A 57 11.73 2.89 -23.66
C ILE A 57 10.61 2.85 -22.63
N PHE A 58 9.50 3.54 -22.87
CA PHE A 58 8.32 3.49 -22.04
C PHE A 58 7.81 2.05 -21.90
N GLU A 59 7.57 1.36 -23.01
CA GLU A 59 7.13 -0.04 -23.00
C GLU A 59 8.12 -0.94 -22.27
N LYS A 60 9.42 -0.82 -22.54
CA LYS A 60 10.44 -1.63 -21.87
C LYS A 60 10.57 -1.35 -20.37
N ARG A 61 10.35 -0.09 -19.93
CA ARG A 61 10.47 0.29 -18.51
C ARG A 61 9.19 0.00 -17.71
N TYR A 62 8.03 0.12 -18.35
CA TYR A 62 6.75 0.24 -17.66
C TYR A 62 5.71 -0.79 -18.06
N LYS A 63 5.92 -1.52 -19.17
CA LYS A 63 5.02 -2.60 -19.58
C LYS A 63 5.80 -3.92 -19.70
N GLY A 64 5.23 -4.97 -19.09
CA GLY A 64 5.74 -6.33 -19.26
C GLY A 64 7.05 -6.63 -18.52
N LYS A 65 7.34 -5.95 -17.40
CA LYS A 65 8.48 -6.31 -16.56
C LYS A 65 8.33 -7.74 -16.03
N GLU A 66 9.30 -8.59 -16.36
CA GLU A 66 9.37 -9.97 -15.89
C GLU A 66 10.47 -10.12 -14.84
N VAL A 67 10.22 -10.91 -13.82
CA VAL A 67 11.21 -11.39 -12.85
C VAL A 67 11.16 -12.92 -12.80
N LYS A 68 12.32 -13.55 -12.64
CA LYS A 68 12.44 -14.99 -12.41
C LYS A 68 12.91 -15.26 -11.00
N ILE A 69 12.20 -16.16 -10.32
CA ILE A 69 12.49 -16.61 -8.95
C ILE A 69 12.83 -18.10 -9.06
N GLY A 70 14.11 -18.42 -8.87
CA GLY A 70 14.57 -19.80 -8.78
C GLY A 70 14.36 -20.35 -7.36
N ILE A 71 13.71 -21.49 -7.24
CA ILE A 71 13.50 -22.17 -5.95
C ILE A 71 14.07 -23.57 -5.96
N SER A 72 14.50 -24.04 -4.80
CA SER A 72 14.90 -25.42 -4.54
C SER A 72 14.01 -26.01 -3.44
N ARG A 73 14.18 -27.29 -3.16
CA ARG A 73 13.46 -27.97 -2.06
C ARG A 73 13.72 -27.33 -0.69
N ASN A 74 14.89 -26.70 -0.51
CA ASN A 74 15.29 -26.06 0.73
C ASN A 74 14.84 -24.59 0.86
N THR A 75 14.21 -24.02 -0.19
CA THR A 75 13.65 -22.69 -0.12
C THR A 75 12.44 -22.70 0.82
N SER A 76 12.46 -21.89 1.90
CA SER A 76 11.31 -21.80 2.79
C SER A 76 10.13 -21.11 2.10
N GLU A 77 8.91 -21.48 2.51
CA GLU A 77 7.68 -20.85 2.03
C GLU A 77 7.69 -19.33 2.27
N ASP A 78 8.18 -18.88 3.43
CA ASP A 78 8.32 -17.46 3.78
C ASP A 78 9.23 -16.69 2.81
N ILE A 79 10.39 -17.26 2.44
CA ILE A 79 11.29 -16.63 1.48
C ILE A 79 10.60 -16.51 0.11
N LEU A 80 9.92 -17.57 -0.32
CA LEU A 80 9.19 -17.57 -1.58
C LEU A 80 8.06 -16.52 -1.57
N MET A 81 7.26 -16.48 -0.51
CA MET A 81 6.17 -15.51 -0.36
C MET A 81 6.69 -14.07 -0.38
N ARG A 82 7.77 -13.79 0.39
CA ARG A 82 8.42 -12.48 0.42
C ARG A 82 8.98 -12.08 -0.95
N ALA A 83 9.57 -13.01 -1.69
CA ALA A 83 10.10 -12.73 -3.03
C ALA A 83 8.99 -12.40 -4.04
N ILE A 84 7.86 -13.11 -4.00
CA ILE A 84 6.69 -12.83 -4.84
C ILE A 84 6.08 -11.47 -4.44
N TYR A 85 5.86 -11.23 -3.15
CA TYR A 85 5.33 -9.96 -2.63
C TYR A 85 6.23 -8.78 -3.02
N ALA A 86 7.55 -8.88 -2.82
CA ALA A 86 8.51 -7.86 -3.21
C ALA A 86 8.47 -7.59 -4.72
N SER A 87 8.31 -8.64 -5.53
CA SER A 87 8.18 -8.50 -6.99
C SER A 87 6.89 -7.78 -7.38
N TYR A 88 5.79 -8.08 -6.69
CA TYR A 88 4.51 -7.40 -6.90
C TYR A 88 4.61 -5.90 -6.59
N ILE A 89 5.09 -5.51 -5.41
CA ILE A 89 5.22 -4.09 -5.03
C ILE A 89 6.26 -3.34 -5.86
N ALA A 90 7.30 -4.03 -6.39
CA ALA A 90 8.30 -3.47 -7.30
C ALA A 90 7.80 -3.30 -8.75
N CYS A 91 6.50 -3.48 -8.98
CA CYS A 91 5.83 -3.30 -10.27
C CYS A 91 6.32 -4.26 -11.36
N TYR A 92 6.67 -5.51 -11.02
CA TYR A 92 6.77 -6.55 -12.02
C TYR A 92 5.36 -6.99 -12.45
N ASP A 93 5.17 -7.16 -13.76
CA ASP A 93 3.88 -7.55 -14.33
C ASP A 93 3.80 -9.07 -14.52
N ARG A 94 4.96 -9.73 -14.58
CA ARG A 94 5.09 -11.17 -14.77
C ARG A 94 6.13 -11.71 -13.81
N ILE A 95 5.73 -12.69 -12.98
CA ILE A 95 6.60 -13.36 -12.02
C ILE A 95 6.66 -14.83 -12.41
N VAL A 96 7.87 -15.29 -12.77
CA VAL A 96 8.12 -16.67 -13.18
C VAL A 96 8.85 -17.38 -12.05
N ILE A 97 8.25 -18.42 -11.50
CA ILE A 97 8.83 -19.26 -10.44
C ILE A 97 9.26 -20.56 -11.09
N GLU A 98 10.52 -20.92 -10.97
CA GLU A 98 11.09 -22.13 -11.59
C GLU A 98 11.87 -22.94 -10.55
N SER A 99 11.69 -24.26 -10.59
CA SER A 99 12.54 -25.17 -9.81
C SER A 99 13.92 -25.27 -10.47
N VAL A 100 14.99 -24.93 -9.74
CA VAL A 100 16.37 -24.93 -10.28
C VAL A 100 17.09 -26.25 -10.14
N GLU A 101 16.70 -27.10 -9.18
CA GLU A 101 17.40 -28.36 -8.87
C GLU A 101 16.53 -29.58 -9.17
N GLU A 102 15.21 -29.46 -9.05
CA GLU A 102 14.27 -30.54 -9.19
C GLU A 102 13.31 -30.27 -10.36
N LYS A 103 12.79 -31.36 -10.95
CA LYS A 103 11.78 -31.25 -12.01
C LYS A 103 10.36 -30.98 -11.49
N SER A 104 10.24 -30.51 -10.25
CA SER A 104 8.91 -30.24 -9.66
C SER A 104 8.96 -29.19 -8.54
N ILE A 105 7.94 -28.38 -8.49
CA ILE A 105 7.60 -27.47 -7.38
C ILE A 105 6.84 -28.28 -6.35
N SER A 106 7.22 -28.19 -5.08
CA SER A 106 6.57 -28.99 -4.01
C SER A 106 5.12 -28.55 -3.77
N PRO A 107 4.24 -29.44 -3.27
CA PRO A 107 2.87 -29.06 -2.89
C PRO A 107 2.81 -27.94 -1.86
N HIS A 108 3.77 -27.84 -0.93
CA HIS A 108 3.86 -26.78 0.07
C HIS A 108 4.15 -25.42 -0.60
N HIS A 109 5.12 -25.35 -1.51
CA HIS A 109 5.38 -24.14 -2.28
C HIS A 109 4.16 -23.75 -3.12
N MET A 110 3.45 -24.69 -3.74
CA MET A 110 2.24 -24.40 -4.49
C MET A 110 1.12 -23.86 -3.60
N HIS A 111 0.98 -24.37 -2.38
CA HIS A 111 0.03 -23.84 -1.40
C HIS A 111 0.35 -22.40 -1.03
N ALA A 112 1.61 -22.11 -0.68
CA ALA A 112 2.09 -20.76 -0.35
C ALA A 112 1.86 -19.77 -1.50
N ILE A 113 2.19 -20.17 -2.76
CA ILE A 113 1.92 -19.35 -3.95
C ILE A 113 0.44 -19.01 -4.07
N ARG A 114 -0.44 -20.01 -3.99
CA ARG A 114 -1.89 -19.81 -4.12
C ARG A 114 -2.48 -18.96 -3.01
N SER A 115 -1.99 -19.15 -1.78
CA SER A 115 -2.39 -18.33 -0.62
C SER A 115 -2.04 -16.87 -0.83
N LEU A 116 -0.79 -16.59 -1.22
CA LEU A 116 -0.33 -15.22 -1.44
C LEU A 116 -1.05 -14.53 -2.60
N ILE A 117 -1.32 -15.23 -3.70
CA ILE A 117 -2.01 -14.64 -4.85
C ILE A 117 -3.40 -14.13 -4.50
N ARG A 118 -4.11 -14.76 -3.54
CA ARG A 118 -5.40 -14.26 -3.06
C ARG A 118 -5.29 -12.91 -2.37
N MET A 119 -4.13 -12.61 -1.78
CA MET A 119 -3.85 -11.31 -1.15
C MET A 119 -3.44 -10.26 -2.18
N LEU A 120 -2.88 -10.64 -3.32
CA LEU A 120 -2.35 -9.72 -4.31
C LEU A 120 -3.40 -9.36 -5.37
N ILE A 121 -4.05 -8.22 -5.21
CA ILE A 121 -5.10 -7.75 -6.14
C ILE A 121 -4.58 -7.72 -7.57
N GLY A 122 -5.37 -8.26 -8.50
CA GLY A 122 -5.07 -8.30 -9.91
C GLY A 122 -4.03 -9.34 -10.35
N SER A 123 -3.57 -10.22 -9.45
CA SER A 123 -2.63 -11.29 -9.79
C SER A 123 -3.35 -12.62 -10.04
N GLU A 124 -2.91 -13.33 -11.07
CA GLU A 124 -3.44 -14.64 -11.46
C GLU A 124 -2.33 -15.59 -11.90
N ILE A 125 -2.51 -16.89 -11.64
CA ILE A 125 -1.67 -17.93 -12.22
C ILE A 125 -2.13 -18.18 -13.65
N VAL A 126 -1.31 -17.82 -14.63
CA VAL A 126 -1.62 -17.99 -16.06
C VAL A 126 -0.99 -19.23 -16.67
N GLU A 127 0.04 -19.79 -16.01
CA GLU A 127 0.72 -21.00 -16.44
C GLU A 127 1.17 -21.81 -15.21
N GLN A 128 0.91 -23.11 -15.21
CA GLN A 128 1.38 -24.02 -14.17
C GLN A 128 1.79 -25.34 -14.80
N THR A 129 3.06 -25.69 -14.64
CA THR A 129 3.61 -27.01 -14.96
C THR A 129 4.13 -27.66 -13.70
N SER A 130 4.76 -28.84 -13.80
CA SER A 130 5.37 -29.50 -12.63
C SER A 130 6.52 -28.69 -12.02
N ASP A 131 7.30 -27.99 -12.83
CA ASP A 131 8.55 -27.32 -12.48
C ASP A 131 8.49 -25.79 -12.59
N ARG A 132 7.36 -25.24 -13.07
CA ARG A 132 7.20 -23.82 -13.34
C ARG A 132 5.80 -23.31 -13.02
N VAL A 133 5.74 -22.10 -12.43
CA VAL A 133 4.51 -21.32 -12.25
C VAL A 133 4.74 -19.92 -12.75
N VAL A 134 3.76 -19.39 -13.49
CA VAL A 134 3.79 -18.01 -13.98
C VAL A 134 2.61 -17.27 -13.40
N ILE A 135 2.90 -16.19 -12.68
CA ILE A 135 1.94 -15.24 -12.15
C ILE A 135 1.93 -14.03 -13.08
N GLN A 136 0.75 -13.64 -13.54
CA GLN A 136 0.53 -12.42 -14.32
C GLN A 136 -0.26 -11.43 -13.47
N ILE A 137 0.15 -10.16 -13.49
CA ILE A 137 -0.52 -9.08 -12.80
C ILE A 137 -1.27 -8.23 -13.84
N PHE A 138 -2.61 -8.15 -13.69
CA PHE A 138 -3.54 -7.44 -14.56
C PHE A 138 -4.06 -6.17 -13.89
N ILE A 139 -3.16 -5.24 -13.56
CA ILE A 139 -3.53 -3.95 -12.96
C ILE A 139 -3.32 -2.84 -13.96
N ASP A 140 -4.40 -2.13 -14.27
CA ASP A 140 -4.33 -0.87 -14.98
C ASP A 140 -4.15 0.26 -13.96
N THR A 141 -2.90 0.71 -13.79
CA THR A 141 -2.57 1.78 -12.84
C THR A 141 -3.19 3.12 -13.20
N GLU A 142 -3.66 3.33 -14.45
CA GLU A 142 -4.33 4.57 -14.83
C GLU A 142 -5.77 4.67 -14.28
N ARG A 143 -6.35 3.54 -13.86
CA ARG A 143 -7.72 3.47 -13.30
C ARG A 143 -7.80 3.65 -11.79
N TYR A 144 -6.68 3.61 -11.09
CA TYR A 144 -6.66 3.80 -9.65
C TYR A 144 -6.33 5.26 -9.31
N ASN A 145 -6.79 5.68 -8.13
CA ASN A 145 -6.46 6.96 -7.52
C ASN A 145 -5.93 6.68 -6.11
N ILE A 146 -4.78 7.27 -5.76
CA ILE A 146 -4.17 7.07 -4.44
C ILE A 146 -5.09 7.51 -3.31
N ASP A 147 -5.80 8.63 -3.47
CA ASP A 147 -6.75 9.13 -2.48
C ASP A 147 -7.90 8.14 -2.26
N GLY A 148 -8.37 7.49 -3.33
CA GLY A 148 -9.38 6.44 -3.25
C GLY A 148 -8.90 5.19 -2.51
N LEU A 149 -7.63 4.79 -2.69
CA LEU A 149 -7.04 3.68 -1.95
C LEU A 149 -6.87 4.02 -0.47
N ILE A 150 -6.37 5.21 -0.15
CA ILE A 150 -6.26 5.73 1.22
C ILE A 150 -7.65 5.80 1.89
N ALA A 151 -8.66 6.31 1.19
CA ALA A 151 -10.03 6.38 1.70
C ALA A 151 -10.60 4.99 2.02
N ARG A 152 -10.30 3.97 1.20
CA ARG A 152 -10.71 2.59 1.47
C ARG A 152 -10.01 2.02 2.71
N MET A 153 -8.69 2.27 2.89
CA MET A 153 -7.96 1.86 4.08
C MET A 153 -8.55 2.51 5.34
N ILE A 154 -8.81 3.81 5.30
CA ILE A 154 -9.45 4.53 6.42
C ILE A 154 -10.85 3.98 6.71
N SER A 155 -11.64 3.65 5.69
CA SER A 155 -12.96 3.03 5.87
C SER A 155 -12.86 1.66 6.54
N ALA A 156 -11.86 0.84 6.17
CA ALA A 156 -11.63 -0.45 6.82
C ALA A 156 -11.28 -0.27 8.30
N ILE A 157 -10.36 0.64 8.64
CA ILE A 157 -9.99 0.96 10.03
C ILE A 157 -11.20 1.41 10.86
N LYS A 158 -12.07 2.28 10.30
CA LYS A 158 -13.29 2.72 10.99
C LYS A 158 -14.21 1.56 11.29
N ASN A 159 -14.39 0.64 10.33
CA ASN A 159 -15.23 -0.54 10.54
C ASN A 159 -14.60 -1.51 11.56
N MET A 160 -13.27 -1.72 11.51
CA MET A 160 -12.55 -2.54 12.50
C MET A 160 -12.72 -1.97 13.91
N LEU A 161 -12.57 -0.64 14.07
CA LEU A 161 -12.75 0.05 15.35
C LEU A 161 -14.20 -0.08 15.85
N ASN A 162 -15.19 0.10 14.99
CA ASN A 162 -16.60 -0.06 15.31
C ASN A 162 -16.91 -1.49 15.79
N PHE A 163 -16.45 -2.51 15.06
CA PHE A 163 -16.65 -3.90 15.48
C PHE A 163 -15.94 -4.20 16.81
N LEU A 164 -14.74 -3.67 17.03
CA LEU A 164 -14.06 -3.83 18.32
C LEU A 164 -14.84 -3.19 19.47
N VAL A 165 -15.36 -1.96 19.29
CA VAL A 165 -16.16 -1.27 20.30
C VAL A 165 -17.48 -2.02 20.58
N ILE A 166 -18.19 -2.45 19.55
CA ILE A 166 -19.42 -3.26 19.68
C ILE A 166 -19.12 -4.55 20.46
N SER A 167 -18.02 -5.25 20.10
CA SER A 167 -17.59 -6.48 20.78
C SER A 167 -17.39 -6.26 22.27
N ILE A 168 -16.65 -5.24 22.64
CA ILE A 168 -16.36 -4.92 24.05
C ILE A 168 -17.66 -4.59 24.81
N LYS A 169 -18.51 -3.73 24.25
CA LYS A 169 -19.74 -3.28 24.92
C LYS A 169 -20.74 -4.40 25.13
N ASN A 170 -20.89 -5.27 24.13
CA ASN A 170 -21.88 -6.33 24.15
C ASN A 170 -21.31 -7.69 24.60
N LEU A 171 -20.00 -7.79 24.82
CA LEU A 171 -19.27 -9.05 25.01
C LEU A 171 -19.52 -10.03 23.88
N ASP A 172 -19.51 -9.52 22.65
CA ASP A 172 -19.79 -10.27 21.43
C ASP A 172 -18.48 -10.65 20.72
N TYR A 173 -18.14 -11.93 20.84
CA TYR A 173 -16.89 -12.47 20.29
C TYR A 173 -16.97 -12.69 18.76
N GLU A 174 -18.15 -12.73 18.16
CA GLU A 174 -18.28 -12.91 16.71
C GLU A 174 -17.78 -11.66 15.96
N HIS A 175 -18.05 -10.46 16.48
CA HIS A 175 -17.53 -9.23 15.88
C HIS A 175 -16.00 -9.10 15.99
N LEU A 176 -15.34 -9.77 16.95
CA LEU A 176 -13.88 -9.83 16.97
C LEU A 176 -13.30 -10.55 15.73
N LYS A 177 -14.01 -11.55 15.21
CA LYS A 177 -13.63 -12.25 13.99
C LYS A 177 -13.75 -11.35 12.76
N GLU A 178 -14.77 -10.49 12.73
CA GLU A 178 -14.94 -9.51 11.64
C GLU A 178 -13.76 -8.52 11.57
N VAL A 179 -13.17 -8.16 12.71
CA VAL A 179 -11.94 -7.32 12.74
C VAL A 179 -10.80 -8.02 12.01
N VAL A 180 -10.60 -9.32 12.25
CA VAL A 180 -9.55 -10.12 11.60
C VAL A 180 -9.81 -10.30 10.09
N GLU A 181 -11.07 -10.48 9.70
CA GLU A 181 -11.44 -10.58 8.27
C GLU A 181 -11.20 -9.25 7.53
N LEU A 182 -11.48 -8.11 8.18
CA LEU A 182 -11.21 -6.79 7.59
C LEU A 182 -9.71 -6.48 7.47
N GLU A 183 -8.87 -7.03 8.34
CA GLU A 183 -7.41 -6.92 8.20
C GLU A 183 -6.94 -7.56 6.90
N PHE A 184 -7.44 -8.74 6.56
CA PHE A 184 -7.10 -9.38 5.29
C PHE A 184 -7.40 -8.48 4.08
N GLU A 185 -8.55 -7.79 4.09
CA GLU A 185 -8.87 -6.80 3.03
C GLU A 185 -7.96 -5.57 3.10
N MET A 186 -7.57 -5.13 4.32
CA MET A 186 -6.64 -4.03 4.52
C MET A 186 -5.27 -4.33 3.92
N ASP A 187 -4.71 -5.51 4.17
CA ASP A 187 -3.44 -5.99 3.62
C ASP A 187 -3.46 -6.01 2.10
N ARG A 188 -4.57 -6.45 1.51
CA ARG A 188 -4.75 -6.45 0.05
C ARG A 188 -4.71 -5.05 -0.53
N ILE A 189 -5.41 -4.10 0.12
CA ILE A 189 -5.43 -2.70 -0.30
C ILE A 189 -4.05 -2.07 -0.08
N HIS A 190 -3.39 -2.36 1.05
CA HIS A 190 -2.03 -1.90 1.36
C HIS A 190 -1.04 -2.30 0.26
N ALA A 191 -0.98 -3.60 -0.09
CA ALA A 191 -0.09 -4.09 -1.14
C ALA A 191 -0.35 -3.39 -2.49
N LEU A 192 -1.63 -3.19 -2.86
CA LEU A 192 -2.02 -2.46 -4.06
C LEU A 192 -1.61 -0.99 -3.99
N ALA A 193 -1.83 -0.32 -2.86
CA ALA A 193 -1.49 1.09 -2.68
C ALA A 193 0.02 1.33 -2.78
N ILE A 194 0.83 0.48 -2.17
CA ILE A 194 2.29 0.53 -2.30
C ILE A 194 2.71 0.33 -3.76
N ARG A 195 2.20 -0.71 -4.43
CA ARG A 195 2.46 -0.94 -5.86
C ARG A 195 2.08 0.27 -6.70
N TYR A 196 0.92 0.88 -6.43
CA TYR A 196 0.43 2.05 -7.16
C TYR A 196 1.36 3.27 -7.00
N VAL A 197 1.80 3.58 -5.77
CA VAL A 197 2.75 4.66 -5.50
C VAL A 197 4.08 4.46 -6.25
N TYR A 198 4.60 3.23 -6.27
CA TYR A 198 5.81 2.91 -7.04
C TYR A 198 5.58 3.03 -8.55
N ALA A 199 4.45 2.55 -9.06
CA ALA A 199 4.10 2.66 -10.47
C ALA A 199 4.01 4.12 -10.91
N LEU A 200 3.32 4.97 -10.14
CA LEU A 200 3.25 6.41 -10.42
C LEU A 200 4.62 7.08 -10.39
N ASN A 201 5.48 6.73 -9.43
CA ASN A 201 6.83 7.29 -9.36
C ASN A 201 7.67 6.88 -10.57
N LEU A 202 7.54 5.64 -11.04
CA LEU A 202 8.20 5.17 -12.25
C LEU A 202 7.70 5.91 -13.50
N LEU A 203 6.38 6.16 -13.58
CA LEU A 203 5.74 6.79 -14.73
C LEU A 203 5.92 8.31 -14.74
N ARG A 204 5.76 8.98 -13.60
CA ARG A 204 5.59 10.43 -13.51
C ARG A 204 6.56 11.12 -12.56
N SER A 205 7.46 10.37 -11.88
CA SER A 205 8.34 10.92 -10.83
C SER A 205 7.57 11.81 -9.86
N ILE A 206 6.54 11.26 -9.23
CA ILE A 206 5.70 12.02 -8.29
C ILE A 206 6.54 12.53 -7.11
N PRO A 207 6.36 13.78 -6.68
CA PRO A 207 6.88 14.23 -5.41
C PRO A 207 6.18 13.47 -4.27
N PHE A 208 6.81 13.43 -3.11
CA PHE A 208 6.22 12.87 -1.88
C PHE A 208 5.94 11.35 -1.88
N VAL A 209 6.70 10.57 -2.67
CA VAL A 209 6.60 9.10 -2.65
C VAL A 209 6.82 8.54 -1.25
N THR A 210 7.79 9.10 -0.53
CA THR A 210 8.14 8.67 0.84
C THR A 210 6.99 8.98 1.79
N GLU A 211 6.37 10.13 1.66
CA GLU A 211 5.26 10.59 2.48
C GLU A 211 4.01 9.72 2.26
N TYR A 212 3.67 9.41 1.02
CA TYR A 212 2.59 8.48 0.71
C TYR A 212 2.86 7.08 1.27
N ARG A 213 4.08 6.57 1.13
CA ARG A 213 4.45 5.28 1.71
C ARG A 213 4.34 5.27 3.23
N THR A 214 4.78 6.35 3.87
CA THR A 214 4.67 6.50 5.33
C THR A 214 3.21 6.51 5.77
N LEU A 215 2.36 7.28 5.09
CA LEU A 215 0.93 7.34 5.38
C LEU A 215 0.26 5.96 5.21
N ILE A 216 0.51 5.29 4.08
CA ILE A 216 -0.05 3.96 3.79
C ILE A 216 0.39 2.94 4.85
N LYS A 217 1.69 2.95 5.23
CA LYS A 217 2.19 2.05 6.30
C LYS A 217 1.59 2.39 7.65
N SER A 218 1.43 3.68 8.00
CA SER A 218 0.79 4.06 9.26
C SER A 218 -0.67 3.62 9.35
N LEU A 219 -1.40 3.62 8.23
CA LEU A 219 -2.77 3.11 8.19
C LEU A 219 -2.80 1.58 8.38
N GLU A 220 -1.87 0.85 7.78
CA GLU A 220 -1.77 -0.60 8.01
C GLU A 220 -1.36 -0.89 9.45
N ASP A 221 -0.38 -0.17 10.04
CA ASP A 221 -0.03 -0.31 11.46
C ASP A 221 -1.24 -0.11 12.40
N MET A 222 -2.18 0.77 12.02
CA MET A 222 -3.43 0.94 12.78
C MET A 222 -4.35 -0.29 12.66
N GLY A 223 -4.47 -0.87 11.48
CA GLY A 223 -5.20 -2.12 11.26
C GLY A 223 -4.61 -3.28 12.07
N ASP A 224 -3.29 -3.46 11.99
CA ASP A 224 -2.54 -4.44 12.76
C ASP A 224 -2.82 -4.31 14.28
N ALA A 225 -2.79 -3.07 14.80
CA ALA A 225 -3.04 -2.81 16.22
C ALA A 225 -4.48 -3.18 16.64
N LEU A 226 -5.48 -2.90 15.80
CA LEU A 226 -6.87 -3.28 16.08
C LEU A 226 -7.06 -4.80 16.04
N THR A 227 -6.41 -5.47 15.09
CA THR A 227 -6.40 -6.93 14.98
C THR A 227 -5.72 -7.57 16.18
N GLN A 228 -4.58 -7.04 16.60
CA GLN A 228 -3.89 -7.50 17.80
C GLN A 228 -4.77 -7.34 19.05
N ALA A 229 -5.44 -6.21 19.21
CA ALA A 229 -6.38 -6.00 20.31
C ALA A 229 -7.53 -7.02 20.27
N SER A 230 -8.08 -7.29 19.09
CA SER A 230 -9.13 -8.30 18.88
C SER A 230 -8.66 -9.71 19.29
N GLN A 231 -7.43 -10.09 18.93
CA GLN A 231 -6.84 -11.38 19.31
C GLN A 231 -6.64 -11.47 20.82
N ILE A 232 -6.11 -10.42 21.47
CA ILE A 232 -5.94 -10.37 22.92
C ILE A 232 -7.29 -10.55 23.64
N PHE A 233 -8.34 -9.87 23.21
CA PHE A 233 -9.68 -10.02 23.80
C PHE A 233 -10.29 -11.41 23.55
N SER A 234 -9.93 -12.07 22.46
CA SER A 234 -10.35 -13.44 22.18
C SER A 234 -9.63 -14.46 23.07
N GLU A 235 -8.36 -14.22 23.38
CA GLU A 235 -7.52 -15.09 24.23
C GLU A 235 -7.75 -14.86 25.72
N ALA A 236 -8.05 -13.62 26.13
CA ALA A 236 -8.30 -13.20 27.52
C ALA A 236 -9.64 -12.43 27.64
N PRO A 237 -10.76 -13.17 27.64
CA PRO A 237 -12.11 -12.56 27.69
C PRO A 237 -12.36 -11.68 28.91
N GLU A 238 -11.70 -11.95 30.04
CA GLU A 238 -11.78 -11.15 31.26
C GLU A 238 -11.33 -9.72 31.07
N LEU A 239 -10.35 -9.47 30.17
CA LEU A 239 -9.94 -8.11 29.81
C LEU A 239 -11.07 -7.30 29.18
N MET A 240 -11.88 -7.96 28.34
CA MET A 240 -13.02 -7.31 27.69
C MET A 240 -14.06 -6.87 28.72
N HIS A 241 -14.33 -7.70 29.76
CA HIS A 241 -15.18 -7.31 30.89
C HIS A 241 -14.61 -6.11 31.65
N VAL A 242 -13.31 -6.12 31.97
CA VAL A 242 -12.66 -5.00 32.68
C VAL A 242 -12.76 -3.70 31.89
N VAL A 243 -12.49 -3.74 30.59
CA VAL A 243 -12.54 -2.57 29.72
C VAL A 243 -13.97 -2.03 29.63
N ARG A 244 -14.96 -2.91 29.39
CA ARG A 244 -16.38 -2.54 29.36
C ARG A 244 -16.84 -1.90 30.68
N ASP A 245 -16.57 -2.55 31.79
CA ASP A 245 -17.06 -2.12 33.12
C ASP A 245 -16.34 -0.86 33.62
N THR A 246 -15.15 -0.57 33.04
CA THR A 246 -14.39 0.64 33.37
C THR A 246 -14.77 1.83 32.51
N LEU A 247 -14.87 1.61 31.19
CA LEU A 247 -15.01 2.69 30.22
C LEU A 247 -16.46 2.95 29.80
N GLY A 248 -17.27 1.87 29.70
CA GLY A 248 -18.69 2.01 29.34
C GLY A 248 -18.92 2.84 28.08
N ASP A 249 -19.79 3.85 28.16
CA ASP A 249 -20.14 4.73 27.03
C ASP A 249 -18.98 5.59 26.52
N ARG A 250 -17.90 5.70 27.28
CA ARG A 250 -16.68 6.42 26.82
C ARG A 250 -15.98 5.72 25.66
N LEU A 251 -16.27 4.44 25.43
CA LEU A 251 -15.81 3.74 24.20
C LEU A 251 -16.44 4.34 22.96
N ASP A 252 -17.73 4.72 23.01
CA ASP A 252 -18.39 5.40 21.89
C ASP A 252 -17.80 6.79 21.65
N GLU A 253 -17.47 7.52 22.73
CA GLU A 253 -16.80 8.82 22.61
C GLU A 253 -15.43 8.69 21.96
N LEU A 254 -14.67 7.65 22.32
CA LEU A 254 -13.37 7.35 21.71
C LEU A 254 -13.51 7.02 20.22
N GLU A 255 -14.45 6.15 19.87
CA GLU A 255 -14.73 5.79 18.48
C GLU A 255 -15.09 7.02 17.65
N LEU A 256 -16.07 7.79 18.09
CA LEU A 256 -16.51 9.01 17.39
C LEU A 256 -15.36 10.00 17.19
N HIS A 257 -14.52 10.16 18.21
CA HIS A 257 -13.38 11.07 18.13
C HIS A 257 -12.33 10.58 17.10
N ILE A 258 -11.96 9.31 17.11
CA ILE A 258 -11.01 8.74 16.15
C ILE A 258 -11.58 8.79 14.73
N VAL A 259 -12.85 8.42 14.55
CA VAL A 259 -13.52 8.51 13.24
C VAL A 259 -13.49 9.94 12.71
N TYR A 260 -13.78 10.92 13.57
CA TYR A 260 -13.74 12.34 13.19
C TYR A 260 -12.33 12.80 12.78
N VAL A 261 -11.29 12.39 13.50
CA VAL A 261 -9.89 12.68 13.12
C VAL A 261 -9.58 12.12 11.74
N MET A 262 -9.97 10.89 11.46
CA MET A 262 -9.76 10.25 10.15
C MET A 262 -10.50 10.98 9.02
N ASP A 263 -11.71 11.48 9.28
CA ASP A 263 -12.47 12.27 8.29
C ASP A 263 -11.79 13.60 7.99
N ILE A 264 -11.21 14.26 9.00
CA ILE A 264 -10.46 15.49 8.80
C ILE A 264 -9.17 15.23 8.03
N ILE A 265 -8.48 14.09 8.26
CA ILE A 265 -7.31 13.68 7.48
C ILE A 265 -7.69 13.51 6.00
N LEU A 266 -8.78 12.80 5.69
CA LEU A 266 -9.25 12.64 4.32
C LEU A 266 -9.60 13.98 3.65
N GLN A 267 -10.22 14.88 4.39
CA GLN A 267 -10.52 16.23 3.88
C GLN A 267 -9.24 17.01 3.58
N ALA A 268 -8.24 16.94 4.46
CA ALA A 268 -6.95 17.61 4.28
C ALA A 268 -6.25 17.11 3.00
N LEU A 269 -6.21 15.79 2.80
CA LEU A 269 -5.61 15.17 1.62
C LEU A 269 -6.34 15.58 0.34
N SER A 270 -7.67 15.48 0.33
CA SER A 270 -8.48 15.75 -0.87
C SER A 270 -8.48 17.22 -1.29
N LYS A 271 -8.37 18.16 -0.32
CA LYS A 271 -8.38 19.60 -0.57
C LYS A 271 -6.98 20.21 -0.69
N GLY A 272 -5.92 19.50 -0.24
CA GLY A 272 -4.58 20.05 -0.13
C GLY A 272 -4.52 21.27 0.81
N ASP A 273 -5.37 21.30 1.85
CA ASP A 273 -5.53 22.46 2.73
C ASP A 273 -4.71 22.32 4.01
N LEU A 274 -3.74 23.21 4.18
CA LEU A 274 -2.82 23.21 5.33
C LEU A 274 -3.54 23.47 6.66
N TYR A 275 -4.60 24.29 6.69
CA TYR A 275 -5.33 24.58 7.94
C TYR A 275 -6.12 23.35 8.40
N ILE A 276 -6.73 22.62 7.46
CA ILE A 276 -7.41 21.36 7.76
C ILE A 276 -6.40 20.32 8.24
N ALA A 277 -5.23 20.24 7.61
CA ALA A 277 -4.16 19.33 8.03
C ALA A 277 -3.65 19.66 9.44
N SER A 278 -3.42 20.95 9.76
CA SER A 278 -3.03 21.39 11.10
C SER A 278 -4.09 21.00 12.16
N ARG A 279 -5.38 21.19 11.82
CA ARG A 279 -6.48 20.77 12.71
C ARG A 279 -6.50 19.27 12.96
N ALA A 280 -6.20 18.44 11.94
CA ALA A 280 -6.08 17.00 12.12
C ALA A 280 -5.00 16.64 13.13
N VAL A 281 -3.85 17.31 13.07
CA VAL A 281 -2.73 17.12 14.04
C VAL A 281 -3.18 17.47 15.46
N ASP A 282 -3.83 18.61 15.65
CA ASP A 282 -4.30 19.03 16.99
C ASP A 282 -5.29 18.02 17.58
N LEU A 283 -6.24 17.55 16.77
CA LEU A 283 -7.22 16.53 17.16
C LEU A 283 -6.54 15.19 17.49
N ALA A 284 -5.52 14.78 16.71
CA ALA A 284 -4.76 13.56 17.00
C ALA A 284 -4.03 13.66 18.35
N ILE A 285 -3.46 14.82 18.68
CA ILE A 285 -2.82 15.08 19.99
C ILE A 285 -3.85 14.99 21.12
N GLU A 286 -5.05 15.51 20.90
CA GLU A 286 -6.16 15.39 21.88
C GLU A 286 -6.57 13.94 22.07
N SER A 287 -6.65 13.14 20.98
CA SER A 287 -6.94 11.70 21.07
C SER A 287 -5.93 10.96 21.93
N ILE A 288 -4.62 11.23 21.76
CA ILE A 288 -3.57 10.61 22.59
C ILE A 288 -3.78 10.92 24.08
N LYS A 289 -4.12 12.17 24.41
CA LYS A 289 -4.38 12.56 25.81
C LYS A 289 -5.63 11.89 26.36
N PHE A 290 -6.64 11.68 25.53
CA PHE A 290 -7.88 11.01 25.90
C PHE A 290 -7.62 9.52 26.17
N ILE A 291 -6.94 8.84 25.27
CA ILE A 291 -6.56 7.43 25.42
C ILE A 291 -5.72 7.21 26.69
N ARG A 292 -4.70 8.04 26.93
CA ARG A 292 -3.87 7.92 28.15
C ARG A 292 -4.67 8.05 29.45
N ARG A 293 -5.70 8.89 29.46
CA ARG A 293 -6.58 8.97 30.64
C ARG A 293 -7.37 7.67 30.84
N MET A 294 -7.86 7.07 29.77
CA MET A 294 -8.54 5.77 29.82
C MET A 294 -7.61 4.65 30.31
N GLU A 295 -6.38 4.61 29.80
CA GLU A 295 -5.36 3.64 30.23
C GLU A 295 -5.14 3.70 31.76
N MET A 296 -5.01 4.90 32.31
CA MET A 296 -4.81 5.11 33.76
C MET A 296 -5.98 4.63 34.63
N GLU A 297 -7.15 4.46 34.05
CA GLU A 297 -8.33 3.92 34.76
C GLU A 297 -8.44 2.40 34.63
N VAL A 298 -8.06 1.85 33.48
CA VAL A 298 -8.17 0.41 33.19
C VAL A 298 -7.03 -0.39 33.84
N ILE A 299 -5.78 0.11 33.74
CA ILE A 299 -4.60 -0.61 34.21
C ILE A 299 -4.67 -1.03 35.69
N PRO A 300 -5.08 -0.17 36.66
CA PRO A 300 -5.19 -0.56 38.06
C PRO A 300 -6.23 -1.67 38.30
N ARG A 301 -7.32 -1.68 37.54
CA ARG A 301 -8.37 -2.70 37.70
C ARG A 301 -7.91 -4.05 37.11
N TYR A 302 -7.14 -4.02 36.05
CA TYR A 302 -6.52 -5.23 35.52
C TYR A 302 -5.53 -5.85 36.50
N LYS A 303 -4.65 -5.05 37.11
CA LYS A 303 -3.68 -5.55 38.12
C LYS A 303 -4.36 -6.14 39.36
N SER A 304 -5.54 -5.68 39.70
CA SER A 304 -6.29 -6.28 40.82
C SER A 304 -6.88 -7.65 40.52
N LEU A 305 -7.02 -8.02 39.22
CA LEU A 305 -7.43 -9.38 38.79
C LEU A 305 -6.28 -10.37 38.90
N ASP A 306 -5.05 -9.93 38.57
CA ASP A 306 -3.83 -10.77 38.61
C ASP A 306 -3.47 -11.21 40.06
N GLU A 307 -3.96 -10.49 41.07
CA GLU A 307 -3.79 -10.88 42.49
C GLU A 307 -4.83 -11.94 42.95
N TYR A 308 -5.85 -12.25 42.14
CA TYR A 308 -6.89 -13.23 42.42
C TYR A 308 -6.83 -14.51 41.53
N LEU A 309 -5.93 -14.56 40.51
CA LEU A 309 -5.62 -15.70 39.67
C LEU A 309 -4.30 -16.35 40.09
#